data_b99c5f60ae1bf9abf06a871694e4cc08
#
_entry.id   b99c5f60ae1bf9abf06a871694e4cc08
#
_cell.length_a   1.000
_cell.length_b   1.000
_cell.length_c   1.000
_cell.angle_alpha   90.00
_cell.angle_beta   90.00
_cell.angle_gamma   90.00
#
_symmetry.space_group_name_H-M   'P 1'
#
loop_
_entity.id
_entity.type
_entity.pdbx_description
1 polymer ?
#
loop_
_entity_poly.entity_id
_entity_poly.type
_entity_poly.pdbx_seq_one_letter_code
_entity_poly.pdbx_strand_id
1 'polypeptide(L)'
;LAARQKWGELMDLKKYIYADVPDSIMQNDTWQDRKHGRLQKPSHTEAYHIGNIRIEGIGGEEEAWIRKKIALRDDSEVSPEEIDATLAMLRGLNIFSRVEYRLSNDEPYELVFMLEPNESRRISVGARFDTQDLATVIAQISNNQQFSTRHHYALTGRISRNPFLEMKYAYGNLFGAKMGFSYRLAHYDFDLYGGKHKLDALEFLSHSLAGFYTRDIGNFRLKSGVQFDYYHYHSDMFMRDGSIQSRSSDHFLNYFASVVMDTYDRRYFP
;
A
#
# COMPACT_ATOMS: atom_id res chain seq x y z
N LEU A 1 -1.56 -6.50 35.85
CA LEU A 1 -2.74 -5.94 36.54
C LEU A 1 -3.40 -4.82 35.73
N ALA A 2 -2.67 -3.82 35.23
CA ALA A 2 -3.21 -2.69 34.46
C ALA A 2 -3.91 -3.10 33.14
N ALA A 3 -3.43 -4.13 32.45
CA ALA A 3 -4.05 -4.63 31.22
C ALA A 3 -5.41 -5.31 31.48
N ARG A 4 -5.57 -6.01 32.60
CA ARG A 4 -6.86 -6.62 33.00
C ARG A 4 -7.90 -5.56 33.38
N GLN A 5 -7.49 -4.47 33.96
CA GLN A 5 -8.39 -3.36 34.34
C GLN A 5 -8.94 -2.65 33.11
N LYS A 6 -8.10 -2.39 32.10
CA LYS A 6 -8.54 -1.82 30.81
C LYS A 6 -9.51 -2.72 30.02
N TRP A 7 -9.37 -4.04 30.13
CA TRP A 7 -10.35 -4.97 29.50
C TRP A 7 -11.72 -4.93 30.17
N GLY A 8 -11.77 -4.72 31.51
CA GLY A 8 -13.02 -4.52 32.25
C GLY A 8 -13.76 -3.27 31.78
N GLU A 9 -13.06 -2.15 31.67
CA GLU A 9 -13.62 -0.88 31.19
C GLU A 9 -14.11 -0.95 29.74
N LEU A 10 -13.42 -1.69 28.86
CA LEU A 10 -13.83 -1.92 27.47
C LEU A 10 -15.09 -2.78 27.37
N MET A 11 -15.25 -3.77 28.26
CA MET A 11 -16.47 -4.59 28.31
C MET A 11 -17.66 -3.81 28.87
N ASP A 12 -17.45 -2.91 29.79
CA ASP A 12 -18.50 -2.01 30.31
C ASP A 12 -18.92 -0.97 29.25
N LEU A 13 -17.99 -0.43 28.47
CA LEU A 13 -18.29 0.42 27.32
C LEU A 13 -19.12 -0.31 26.26
N LYS A 14 -18.82 -1.60 26.01
CA LYS A 14 -19.59 -2.44 25.08
C LYS A 14 -21.03 -2.61 25.55
N LYS A 15 -21.25 -2.74 26.85
CA LYS A 15 -22.57 -2.82 27.46
C LYS A 15 -23.38 -1.52 27.28
N TYR A 16 -22.72 -0.36 27.32
CA TYR A 16 -23.35 0.94 27.09
C TYR A 16 -23.72 1.18 25.63
N ILE A 17 -22.88 0.75 24.68
CA ILE A 17 -23.09 0.94 23.25
C ILE A 17 -24.27 0.07 22.74
N TYR A 18 -24.53 -1.07 23.37
CA TYR A 18 -25.60 -2.00 22.99
C TYR A 18 -26.82 -1.96 23.88
N ALA A 19 -26.91 -0.99 24.81
CA ALA A 19 -28.02 -0.86 25.76
C ALA A 19 -29.40 -0.60 25.08
N ASP A 20 -29.39 -0.04 23.87
CA ASP A 20 -30.62 0.30 23.11
C ASP A 20 -30.94 -0.67 21.97
N VAL A 21 -30.24 -1.81 21.88
CA VAL A 21 -30.56 -2.82 20.86
C VAL A 21 -31.64 -3.75 21.41
N PRO A 22 -32.81 -3.84 20.76
CA PRO A 22 -33.89 -4.73 21.22
C PRO A 22 -33.41 -6.19 21.32
N ASP A 23 -33.79 -6.88 22.38
CA ASP A 23 -33.44 -8.30 22.64
C ASP A 23 -33.81 -9.24 21.48
N SER A 24 -34.78 -8.86 20.65
CA SER A 24 -35.16 -9.59 19.44
C SER A 24 -34.07 -9.61 18.37
N ILE A 25 -33.16 -8.63 18.35
CA ILE A 25 -32.01 -8.62 17.43
C ILE A 25 -30.86 -9.45 18.01
N MET A 26 -30.73 -9.51 19.34
CA MET A 26 -29.75 -10.33 20.04
C MET A 26 -30.09 -11.82 20.02
N GLN A 27 -31.39 -12.19 19.99
CA GLN A 27 -31.82 -13.59 19.97
C GLN A 27 -31.71 -14.25 18.58
N ASN A 28 -31.55 -13.46 17.52
CA ASN A 28 -31.24 -13.98 16.17
C ASN A 28 -29.72 -14.12 15.95
N ASP A 29 -29.01 -14.39 17.02
CA ASP A 29 -27.55 -14.49 16.98
C ASP A 29 -27.11 -15.85 16.42
N THR A 30 -27.17 -15.96 15.10
CA THR A 30 -26.55 -17.02 14.30
C THR A 30 -25.02 -17.07 14.46
N TRP A 31 -24.43 -16.23 15.33
CA TRP A 31 -22.99 -16.20 15.60
C TRP A 31 -22.51 -17.37 16.44
N GLN A 32 -23.33 -17.90 17.33
CA GLN A 32 -22.98 -19.08 18.13
C GLN A 32 -23.06 -20.37 17.32
N ASP A 33 -23.99 -20.46 16.38
CA ASP A 33 -24.11 -21.62 15.49
C ASP A 33 -22.97 -21.69 14.46
N ARG A 34 -22.34 -20.57 14.11
CA ARG A 34 -21.18 -20.55 13.21
C ARG A 34 -19.91 -21.15 13.83
N LYS A 35 -19.81 -21.24 15.16
CA LYS A 35 -18.63 -21.87 15.82
C LYS A 35 -18.71 -23.41 15.88
N HIS A 36 -19.88 -24.00 15.73
CA HIS A 36 -20.07 -25.44 15.82
C HIS A 36 -20.76 -26.08 14.60
N GLY A 37 -21.35 -25.27 13.75
CA GLY A 37 -21.79 -25.77 12.44
C GLY A 37 -20.54 -25.89 11.55
N ARG A 38 -20.02 -27.09 11.36
CA ARG A 38 -19.46 -27.42 10.07
C ARG A 38 -20.53 -26.96 9.07
N LEU A 39 -20.24 -25.91 8.29
CA LEU A 39 -20.98 -25.61 7.08
C LEU A 39 -21.04 -26.95 6.34
N GLN A 40 -22.18 -27.62 6.37
CA GLN A 40 -22.41 -28.75 5.50
C GLN A 40 -22.20 -28.15 4.11
N LYS A 41 -21.12 -28.53 3.47
CA LYS A 41 -20.95 -28.26 2.04
C LYS A 41 -22.26 -28.74 1.41
N PRO A 42 -22.95 -27.89 0.64
CA PRO A 42 -24.10 -28.36 -0.12
C PRO A 42 -23.65 -29.58 -0.93
N SER A 43 -24.32 -30.70 -0.74
CA SER A 43 -23.88 -31.99 -1.22
C SER A 43 -24.02 -32.21 -2.72
N HIS A 44 -24.45 -31.19 -3.45
CA HIS A 44 -24.54 -31.16 -4.92
C HIS A 44 -24.28 -29.72 -5.39
N THR A 45 -23.00 -29.36 -5.48
CA THR A 45 -22.62 -28.22 -6.29
C THR A 45 -22.56 -28.73 -7.72
N GLU A 46 -23.55 -28.37 -8.53
CA GLU A 46 -23.50 -28.64 -9.97
C GLU A 46 -22.25 -27.95 -10.51
N ALA A 47 -21.31 -28.75 -11.00
CA ALA A 47 -20.14 -28.21 -11.69
C ALA A 47 -20.59 -27.78 -13.10
N TYR A 48 -20.10 -26.65 -13.54
CA TYR A 48 -20.32 -26.15 -14.88
C TYR A 48 -19.22 -26.63 -15.81
N HIS A 49 -19.56 -27.20 -16.93
CA HIS A 49 -18.57 -27.51 -17.98
C HIS A 49 -18.21 -26.22 -18.71
N ILE A 50 -17.04 -25.64 -18.36
CA ILE A 50 -16.55 -24.40 -18.95
C ILE A 50 -15.71 -24.74 -20.18
N GLY A 51 -16.20 -24.42 -21.34
CA GLY A 51 -15.45 -24.63 -22.61
C GLY A 51 -14.34 -23.58 -22.81
N ASN A 52 -14.61 -22.33 -22.47
CA ASN A 52 -13.64 -21.26 -22.66
C ASN A 52 -13.73 -20.21 -21.54
N ILE A 53 -12.57 -19.70 -21.11
CA ILE A 53 -12.47 -18.61 -20.14
C ILE A 53 -11.96 -17.36 -20.85
N ARG A 54 -12.75 -16.30 -20.81
CA ARG A 54 -12.44 -15.01 -21.42
C ARG A 54 -12.29 -13.93 -20.36
N ILE A 55 -11.35 -13.01 -20.59
CA ILE A 55 -11.10 -11.87 -19.73
C ILE A 55 -11.34 -10.61 -20.54
N GLU A 56 -12.24 -9.75 -20.06
CA GLU A 56 -12.59 -8.48 -20.70
C GLU A 56 -12.19 -7.29 -19.80
N GLY A 57 -11.92 -6.13 -20.41
CA GLY A 57 -11.58 -4.88 -19.71
C GLY A 57 -10.10 -4.64 -19.49
N ILE A 58 -9.27 -5.64 -19.74
CA ILE A 58 -7.80 -5.55 -19.76
C ILE A 58 -7.27 -6.12 -21.07
N GLY A 59 -6.03 -5.82 -21.40
CA GLY A 59 -5.47 -6.26 -22.69
C GLY A 59 -4.09 -6.91 -22.57
N GLY A 60 -3.74 -7.63 -23.60
CA GLY A 60 -2.38 -8.09 -23.91
C GLY A 60 -1.62 -8.78 -22.77
N GLU A 61 -0.56 -8.13 -22.31
CA GLU A 61 0.34 -8.69 -21.29
C GLU A 61 -0.35 -8.85 -19.93
N GLU A 62 -1.29 -7.96 -19.60
CA GLU A 62 -2.06 -7.99 -18.36
C GLU A 62 -3.01 -9.18 -18.32
N GLU A 63 -3.70 -9.45 -19.42
CA GLU A 63 -4.55 -10.62 -19.56
C GLU A 63 -3.74 -11.91 -19.36
N ALA A 64 -2.59 -12.02 -20.04
CA ALA A 64 -1.70 -13.18 -19.93
C ALA A 64 -1.21 -13.38 -18.48
N TRP A 65 -0.96 -12.29 -17.75
CA TRP A 65 -0.57 -12.37 -16.34
C TRP A 65 -1.74 -12.81 -15.44
N ILE A 66 -2.95 -12.26 -15.62
CA ILE A 66 -4.14 -12.66 -14.86
C ILE A 66 -4.46 -14.13 -15.14
N ARG A 67 -4.41 -14.56 -16.39
CA ARG A 67 -4.66 -15.96 -16.80
C ARG A 67 -3.71 -16.94 -16.09
N LYS A 68 -2.46 -16.57 -15.86
CA LYS A 68 -1.52 -17.38 -15.05
C LYS A 68 -1.85 -17.43 -13.55
N LYS A 69 -2.59 -16.45 -13.04
CA LYS A 69 -3.00 -16.40 -11.63
C LYS A 69 -4.32 -17.13 -11.38
N ILE A 70 -5.19 -17.15 -12.35
CA ILE A 70 -6.44 -17.91 -12.31
C ILE A 70 -6.09 -19.40 -12.35
N ALA A 71 -6.57 -20.14 -11.36
CA ALA A 71 -6.36 -21.59 -11.26
C ALA A 71 -7.28 -22.38 -12.24
N LEU A 72 -8.30 -21.73 -12.78
CA LEU A 72 -9.27 -22.33 -13.69
C LEU A 72 -8.65 -22.56 -15.07
N ARG A 73 -9.10 -23.63 -15.76
CA ARG A 73 -8.62 -24.01 -17.08
C ARG A 73 -9.78 -24.06 -18.07
N ASP A 74 -9.46 -23.82 -19.32
CA ASP A 74 -10.39 -24.05 -20.40
C ASP A 74 -10.72 -25.57 -20.50
N ASP A 75 -11.89 -25.89 -20.97
CA ASP A 75 -12.39 -27.26 -21.15
C ASP A 75 -12.33 -28.09 -19.84
N SER A 76 -12.85 -27.51 -18.76
CA SER A 76 -12.85 -28.15 -17.44
C SER A 76 -14.20 -27.98 -16.70
N GLU A 77 -14.46 -28.89 -15.78
CA GLU A 77 -15.56 -28.73 -14.82
C GLU A 77 -15.13 -27.79 -13.70
N VAL A 78 -15.94 -26.76 -13.46
CA VAL A 78 -15.69 -25.69 -12.48
C VAL A 78 -16.88 -25.56 -11.57
N SER A 79 -16.65 -25.58 -10.27
CA SER A 79 -17.68 -25.37 -9.28
C SER A 79 -17.95 -23.87 -9.04
N PRO A 80 -19.15 -23.47 -8.60
CA PRO A 80 -19.42 -22.09 -8.20
C PRO A 80 -18.44 -21.57 -7.13
N GLU A 81 -18.01 -22.44 -6.20
CA GLU A 81 -17.04 -22.06 -5.17
C GLU A 81 -15.67 -21.72 -5.74
N GLU A 82 -15.23 -22.39 -6.82
CA GLU A 82 -13.99 -22.07 -7.49
C GLU A 82 -14.06 -20.74 -8.25
N ILE A 83 -15.23 -20.43 -8.82
CA ILE A 83 -15.48 -19.12 -9.43
C ILE A 83 -15.43 -18.03 -8.37
N ASP A 84 -16.12 -18.23 -7.23
CA ASP A 84 -16.12 -17.28 -6.11
C ASP A 84 -14.73 -17.09 -5.50
N ALA A 85 -13.97 -18.16 -5.35
CA ALA A 85 -12.58 -18.10 -4.90
C ALA A 85 -11.71 -17.29 -5.88
N THR A 86 -11.90 -17.47 -7.18
CA THR A 86 -11.22 -16.70 -8.22
C THR A 86 -11.60 -15.23 -8.16
N LEU A 87 -12.89 -14.90 -8.00
CA LEU A 87 -13.35 -13.52 -7.83
C LEU A 87 -12.74 -12.88 -6.56
N ALA A 88 -12.74 -13.62 -5.44
CA ALA A 88 -12.15 -13.15 -4.19
C ALA A 88 -10.65 -12.87 -4.34
N MET A 89 -9.93 -13.74 -5.04
CA MET A 89 -8.51 -13.55 -5.37
C MET A 89 -8.31 -12.31 -6.24
N LEU A 90 -9.07 -12.14 -7.33
CA LEU A 90 -8.99 -10.99 -8.22
C LEU A 90 -9.29 -9.68 -7.50
N ARG A 91 -10.32 -9.64 -6.65
CA ARG A 91 -10.64 -8.49 -5.79
C ARG A 91 -9.54 -8.22 -4.77
N GLY A 92 -8.94 -9.27 -4.22
CA GLY A 92 -7.81 -9.18 -3.29
C GLY A 92 -6.55 -8.54 -3.87
N LEU A 93 -6.38 -8.54 -5.19
CA LEU A 93 -5.29 -7.83 -5.85
C LEU A 93 -5.38 -6.29 -5.70
N ASN A 94 -6.58 -5.76 -5.44
CA ASN A 94 -6.86 -4.33 -5.24
C ASN A 94 -6.38 -3.41 -6.39
N ILE A 95 -6.37 -3.95 -7.59
CA ILE A 95 -5.99 -3.25 -8.84
C ILE A 95 -7.18 -3.00 -9.74
N PHE A 96 -8.32 -3.59 -9.39
CA PHE A 96 -9.60 -3.43 -10.09
C PHE A 96 -10.59 -2.66 -9.24
N SER A 97 -11.33 -1.74 -9.85
CA SER A 97 -12.48 -1.05 -9.26
C SER A 97 -13.70 -1.98 -9.25
N ARG A 98 -13.80 -2.84 -10.26
CA ARG A 98 -14.91 -3.75 -10.44
C ARG A 98 -14.40 -5.10 -10.95
N VAL A 99 -14.91 -6.17 -10.34
CA VAL A 99 -14.63 -7.55 -10.73
C VAL A 99 -15.94 -8.30 -10.73
N GLU A 100 -16.39 -8.67 -11.92
CA GLU A 100 -17.63 -9.42 -12.16
C GLU A 100 -17.37 -10.59 -13.09
N TYR A 101 -18.31 -11.53 -13.16
CA TYR A 101 -18.29 -12.58 -14.15
C TYR A 101 -19.65 -12.77 -14.80
N ARG A 102 -19.65 -13.36 -15.95
CA ARG A 102 -20.85 -13.77 -16.68
C ARG A 102 -20.61 -15.17 -17.26
N LEU A 103 -21.61 -16.03 -17.15
CA LEU A 103 -21.68 -17.30 -17.84
C LEU A 103 -22.57 -17.15 -19.08
N SER A 104 -22.23 -17.83 -20.18
CA SER A 104 -23.12 -17.98 -21.33
C SER A 104 -24.35 -18.82 -20.95
N ASN A 105 -25.37 -18.80 -21.82
CA ASN A 105 -26.59 -19.55 -21.57
C ASN A 105 -26.53 -21.00 -22.09
N ASP A 106 -25.57 -21.31 -22.93
CA ASP A 106 -25.47 -22.61 -23.63
C ASP A 106 -24.21 -23.37 -23.18
N GLU A 107 -24.34 -24.67 -23.03
CA GLU A 107 -23.27 -25.59 -22.70
C GLU A 107 -22.53 -26.05 -23.99
N PRO A 108 -21.15 -26.09 -24.03
CA PRO A 108 -20.25 -25.74 -22.94
C PRO A 108 -20.26 -24.25 -22.63
N TYR A 109 -20.32 -23.90 -21.33
CA TYR A 109 -20.41 -22.52 -20.91
C TYR A 109 -19.15 -21.72 -21.22
N GLU A 110 -19.31 -20.48 -21.65
CA GLU A 110 -18.24 -19.48 -21.70
C GLU A 110 -18.26 -18.67 -20.41
N LEU A 111 -17.14 -18.72 -19.66
CA LEU A 111 -16.94 -17.94 -18.44
C LEU A 111 -16.19 -16.65 -18.77
N VAL A 112 -16.86 -15.52 -18.67
CA VAL A 112 -16.29 -14.20 -18.97
C VAL A 112 -16.06 -13.44 -17.68
N PHE A 113 -14.82 -13.15 -17.34
CA PHE A 113 -14.45 -12.22 -16.24
C PHE A 113 -14.39 -10.80 -16.80
N MET A 114 -15.20 -9.91 -16.25
CA MET A 114 -15.23 -8.49 -16.56
C MET A 114 -14.41 -7.75 -15.51
N LEU A 115 -13.26 -7.20 -15.91
CA LEU A 115 -12.30 -6.56 -15.02
C LEU A 115 -12.18 -5.07 -15.40
N GLU A 116 -12.51 -4.19 -14.47
CA GLU A 116 -12.36 -2.76 -14.65
C GLU A 116 -11.17 -2.29 -13.83
N PRO A 117 -10.06 -1.85 -14.45
CA PRO A 117 -8.88 -1.38 -13.73
C PRO A 117 -9.20 -0.14 -12.88
N ASN A 118 -8.57 -0.05 -11.70
CA ASN A 118 -8.63 1.15 -10.88
C ASN A 118 -8.03 2.35 -11.61
N GLU A 119 -8.60 3.53 -11.38
CA GLU A 119 -7.97 4.78 -11.82
C GLU A 119 -6.60 4.93 -11.14
N SER A 120 -5.60 5.21 -11.96
CA SER A 120 -4.20 5.26 -11.52
C SER A 120 -3.79 6.58 -10.92
N ARG A 121 -4.49 7.65 -11.28
CA ARG A 121 -4.15 9.00 -10.85
C ARG A 121 -4.74 9.27 -9.49
N ARG A 122 -3.89 9.66 -8.56
CA ARG A 122 -4.29 10.02 -7.20
C ARG A 122 -3.70 11.37 -6.82
N ILE A 123 -4.55 12.23 -6.27
CA ILE A 123 -4.15 13.44 -5.57
C ILE A 123 -4.46 13.21 -4.10
N SER A 124 -3.48 13.41 -3.24
CA SER A 124 -3.62 13.27 -1.79
C SER A 124 -3.14 14.54 -1.14
N VAL A 125 -3.91 15.05 -0.18
CA VAL A 125 -3.55 16.20 0.63
C VAL A 125 -3.74 15.82 2.09
N GLY A 126 -2.78 16.20 2.94
CA GLY A 126 -2.84 15.97 4.38
C GLY A 126 -2.33 17.18 5.13
N ALA A 127 -2.83 17.37 6.34
CA ALA A 127 -2.35 18.39 7.26
C ALA A 127 -2.09 17.74 8.63
N ARG A 128 -1.05 18.22 9.33
CA ARG A 128 -0.66 17.79 10.66
C ARG A 128 -0.20 18.98 11.48
N PHE A 129 -0.49 18.93 12.76
CA PHE A 129 0.03 19.88 13.76
C PHE A 129 0.80 19.12 14.81
N ASP A 130 2.04 19.53 15.06
CA ASP A 130 2.87 18.98 16.13
C ASP A 130 3.79 20.06 16.69
N THR A 131 4.47 19.73 17.78
CA THR A 131 5.36 20.66 18.48
C THR A 131 6.70 20.89 17.78
N GLN A 132 7.09 20.01 16.87
CA GLN A 132 8.37 20.07 16.19
C GLN A 132 8.27 20.87 14.88
N ASP A 133 7.33 20.50 14.03
CA ASP A 133 7.12 21.12 12.70
C ASP A 133 6.04 22.21 12.72
N LEU A 134 5.37 22.44 13.88
CA LEU A 134 4.22 23.33 14.04
C LEU A 134 3.08 22.90 13.12
N ALA A 135 2.86 23.58 12.02
CA ALA A 135 1.89 23.24 11.00
C ALA A 135 2.60 22.60 9.81
N THR A 136 2.11 21.46 9.38
CA THR A 136 2.61 20.74 8.20
C THR A 136 1.48 20.52 7.23
N VAL A 137 1.69 20.87 5.96
CA VAL A 137 0.82 20.52 4.84
C VAL A 137 1.62 19.65 3.89
N ILE A 138 1.08 18.51 3.50
CA ILE A 138 1.66 17.61 2.51
C ILE A 138 0.70 17.43 1.35
N ALA A 139 1.21 17.51 0.14
CA ALA A 139 0.44 17.20 -1.06
C ALA A 139 1.22 16.22 -1.93
N GLN A 140 0.50 15.29 -2.53
CA GLN A 140 1.07 14.29 -3.43
C GLN A 140 0.20 14.13 -4.67
N ILE A 141 0.83 14.10 -5.82
CA ILE A 141 0.24 13.67 -7.08
C ILE A 141 0.98 12.41 -7.51
N SER A 142 0.24 11.35 -7.77
CA SER A 142 0.87 10.09 -8.17
C SER A 142 0.06 9.37 -9.24
N ASN A 143 0.78 8.59 -10.04
CA ASN A 143 0.24 7.62 -10.97
C ASN A 143 0.90 6.27 -10.64
N ASN A 144 0.31 5.56 -9.68
CA ASN A 144 0.90 4.35 -9.14
C ASN A 144 -0.01 3.19 -9.34
N GLN A 145 0.02 2.29 -10.03
CA GLN A 145 -0.82 1.09 -10.09
C GLN A 145 -1.68 1.00 -11.33
N GLN A 146 -1.07 0.91 -12.46
CA GLN A 146 -1.86 0.52 -13.60
C GLN A 146 -1.28 -0.70 -14.26
N PHE A 147 -2.22 -1.57 -14.64
CA PHE A 147 -1.96 -2.61 -15.61
C PHE A 147 -1.50 -2.03 -16.95
N SER A 148 -2.12 -0.95 -17.42
CA SER A 148 -1.95 -0.42 -18.76
C SER A 148 -0.74 0.52 -18.94
N THR A 149 -0.18 1.07 -17.87
CA THR A 149 0.96 1.98 -17.99
C THR A 149 2.20 1.41 -17.30
N ARG A 150 3.27 1.33 -18.07
CA ARG A 150 4.60 0.98 -17.58
C ARG A 150 5.27 2.15 -16.84
N HIS A 151 4.66 3.34 -16.86
CA HIS A 151 5.18 4.56 -16.28
C HIS A 151 4.54 4.84 -14.92
N HIS A 152 5.33 4.85 -13.87
CA HIS A 152 4.89 5.17 -12.53
C HIS A 152 5.61 6.42 -12.06
N TYR A 153 4.88 7.41 -11.60
CA TYR A 153 5.46 8.63 -11.07
C TYR A 153 4.72 9.10 -9.80
N ALA A 154 5.47 9.78 -8.94
CA ALA A 154 4.91 10.48 -7.79
C ALA A 154 5.70 11.76 -7.56
N LEU A 155 4.98 12.84 -7.31
CA LEU A 155 5.51 14.11 -6.87
C LEU A 155 4.90 14.41 -5.52
N THR A 156 5.73 14.58 -4.50
CA THR A 156 5.31 14.86 -3.12
C THR A 156 5.98 16.14 -2.65
N GLY A 157 5.18 17.10 -2.18
CA GLY A 157 5.66 18.32 -1.56
C GLY A 157 5.18 18.41 -0.12
N ARG A 158 6.04 18.86 0.78
CA ARG A 158 5.72 19.18 2.18
C ARG A 158 6.10 20.62 2.47
N ILE A 159 5.16 21.35 3.02
CA ILE A 159 5.35 22.71 3.55
C ILE A 159 5.28 22.61 5.06
N SER A 160 6.40 22.92 5.74
CA SER A 160 6.54 22.91 7.19
C SER A 160 7.83 23.67 7.55
N ARG A 161 8.24 23.66 8.82
CA ARG A 161 9.58 24.12 9.23
C ARG A 161 10.69 23.38 8.47
N ASN A 162 10.47 22.08 8.19
CA ASN A 162 11.38 21.23 7.42
C ASN A 162 10.75 20.83 6.08
N PRO A 163 10.68 21.73 5.09
CA PRO A 163 10.04 21.47 3.81
C PRO A 163 10.83 20.48 2.96
N PHE A 164 10.11 19.75 2.10
CA PHE A 164 10.76 18.94 1.08
C PHE A 164 9.94 18.85 -0.21
N LEU A 165 10.63 18.60 -1.30
CA LEU A 165 10.06 18.19 -2.58
C LEU A 165 10.69 16.87 -2.99
N GLU A 166 9.88 15.86 -3.28
CA GLU A 166 10.32 14.55 -3.72
C GLU A 166 9.64 14.17 -5.04
N MET A 167 10.44 13.77 -6.00
CA MET A 167 9.99 13.22 -7.27
C MET A 167 10.46 11.77 -7.37
N LYS A 168 9.54 10.88 -7.72
CA LYS A 168 9.82 9.47 -8.01
C LYS A 168 9.32 9.13 -9.39
N TYR A 169 10.11 8.39 -10.14
CA TYR A 169 9.73 7.84 -11.42
C TYR A 169 10.23 6.41 -11.52
N ALA A 170 9.40 5.52 -12.03
CA ALA A 170 9.78 4.16 -12.35
C ALA A 170 9.13 3.72 -13.66
N TYR A 171 9.85 2.89 -14.38
CA TYR A 171 9.40 2.23 -15.59
C TYR A 171 9.45 0.72 -15.41
N GLY A 172 8.38 0.04 -15.77
CA GLY A 172 8.29 -1.42 -15.71
C GLY A 172 6.89 -1.94 -15.43
N ASN A 173 6.76 -3.26 -15.44
CA ASN A 173 5.50 -3.92 -15.22
C ASN A 173 5.11 -3.91 -13.74
N LEU A 174 3.81 -3.87 -13.44
CA LEU A 174 3.30 -3.80 -12.06
C LEU A 174 3.77 -4.99 -11.21
N PHE A 175 3.83 -6.20 -11.80
CA PHE A 175 4.19 -7.45 -11.14
C PHE A 175 5.49 -8.06 -11.70
N GLY A 176 6.35 -7.24 -12.23
CA GLY A 176 7.60 -7.68 -12.82
C GLY A 176 8.79 -6.86 -12.37
N ALA A 177 9.69 -6.68 -13.30
CA ALA A 177 10.86 -5.84 -13.09
C ALA A 177 10.51 -4.37 -13.31
N LYS A 178 10.95 -3.51 -12.41
CA LYS A 178 10.88 -2.06 -12.50
C LYS A 178 12.23 -1.45 -12.26
N MET A 179 12.58 -0.44 -13.04
CA MET A 179 13.72 0.42 -12.78
C MET A 179 13.26 1.86 -12.68
N GLY A 180 13.94 2.64 -11.89
CA GLY A 180 13.55 4.02 -11.72
C GLY A 180 14.56 4.84 -10.96
N PHE A 181 14.19 6.08 -10.76
CA PHE A 181 14.96 7.02 -9.96
C PHE A 181 14.05 7.81 -9.03
N SER A 182 14.63 8.33 -7.97
CA SER A 182 13.98 9.30 -7.09
C SER A 182 14.94 10.44 -6.80
N TYR A 183 14.41 11.64 -6.79
CA TYR A 183 15.12 12.83 -6.37
C TYR A 183 14.37 13.50 -5.24
N ARG A 184 15.08 13.86 -4.17
CA ARG A 184 14.52 14.57 -3.02
C ARG A 184 15.39 15.76 -2.69
N LEU A 185 14.76 16.90 -2.61
CA LEU A 185 15.29 18.14 -2.09
C LEU A 185 14.61 18.40 -0.74
N ALA A 186 15.38 18.54 0.33
CA ALA A 186 14.84 18.79 1.66
C ALA A 186 15.68 19.80 2.40
N HIS A 187 15.00 20.70 3.09
CA HIS A 187 15.63 21.64 4.02
C HIS A 187 15.32 21.16 5.44
N TYR A 188 16.32 21.20 6.29
CA TYR A 188 16.23 20.79 7.70
C TYR A 188 16.74 21.90 8.61
N ASP A 189 15.94 22.18 9.63
CA ASP A 189 16.26 23.16 10.68
C ASP A 189 15.99 22.49 12.04
N PHE A 190 17.05 22.19 12.78
CA PHE A 190 16.99 21.52 14.06
C PHE A 190 17.65 22.37 15.14
N ASP A 191 16.93 22.60 16.22
CA ASP A 191 17.48 23.19 17.43
C ASP A 191 18.08 22.09 18.33
N LEU A 192 19.37 22.22 18.64
CA LEU A 192 20.08 21.34 19.56
C LEU A 192 20.01 21.91 20.97
N TYR A 193 19.55 21.09 21.90
CA TYR A 193 19.40 21.49 23.31
C TYR A 193 20.33 20.69 24.23
N GLY A 194 21.00 21.37 25.16
CA GLY A 194 21.70 20.77 26.28
C GLY A 194 20.93 21.05 27.58
N GLY A 195 20.14 20.08 28.03
CA GLY A 195 19.21 20.30 29.13
C GLY A 195 18.08 21.25 28.75
N LYS A 196 17.99 22.41 29.39
CA LYS A 196 16.96 23.44 29.11
C LYS A 196 17.46 24.59 28.20
N HIS A 197 18.72 24.58 27.83
CA HIS A 197 19.33 25.65 27.03
C HIS A 197 19.55 25.20 25.60
N LYS A 198 19.17 26.05 24.65
CA LYS A 198 19.51 25.87 23.24
C LYS A 198 21.03 26.05 23.12
N LEU A 199 21.74 25.03 22.61
CA LEU A 199 23.19 25.03 22.40
C LEU A 199 23.54 25.47 21.00
N ASP A 200 22.77 25.03 19.99
CA ASP A 200 23.08 25.25 18.59
C ASP A 200 21.83 25.17 17.73
N ALA A 201 21.90 25.70 16.52
CA ALA A 201 20.92 25.48 15.46
C ALA A 201 21.64 24.89 14.25
N LEU A 202 21.25 23.71 13.84
CA LEU A 202 21.78 23.02 12.68
C LEU A 202 20.79 23.16 11.53
N GLU A 203 21.19 23.90 10.53
CA GLU A 203 20.43 24.10 9.30
C GLU A 203 21.19 23.46 8.13
N PHE A 204 20.52 22.66 7.31
CA PHE A 204 21.13 22.12 6.11
C PHE A 204 20.13 21.84 4.99
N LEU A 205 20.63 21.99 3.77
CA LEU A 205 19.95 21.60 2.56
C LEU A 205 20.47 20.23 2.12
N SER A 206 19.56 19.30 1.86
CA SER A 206 19.87 17.94 1.44
C SER A 206 19.34 17.69 0.03
N HIS A 207 20.20 17.20 -0.84
CA HIS A 207 19.85 16.66 -2.16
C HIS A 207 20.13 15.17 -2.14
N SER A 208 19.13 14.37 -2.46
CA SER A 208 19.25 12.92 -2.51
C SER A 208 18.76 12.42 -3.87
N LEU A 209 19.65 11.80 -4.62
CA LEU A 209 19.33 11.18 -5.92
C LEU A 209 19.58 9.68 -5.83
N ALA A 210 18.55 8.88 -6.06
CA ALA A 210 18.69 7.42 -6.06
C ALA A 210 18.23 6.82 -7.38
N GLY A 211 19.01 5.85 -7.87
CA GLY A 211 18.61 4.93 -8.92
C GLY A 211 18.31 3.57 -8.32
N PHE A 212 17.24 2.92 -8.74
CA PHE A 212 16.84 1.62 -8.16
C PHE A 212 16.29 0.66 -9.22
N TYR A 213 16.44 -0.62 -8.89
CA TYR A 213 15.82 -1.74 -9.58
C TYR A 213 14.98 -2.53 -8.58
N THR A 214 13.77 -2.90 -8.97
CA THR A 214 12.86 -3.72 -8.17
C THR A 214 12.39 -4.89 -9.00
N ARG A 215 12.30 -6.09 -8.39
CA ARG A 215 11.77 -7.28 -9.03
C ARG A 215 10.89 -8.06 -8.06
N ASP A 216 9.70 -8.40 -8.51
CA ASP A 216 8.80 -9.28 -7.78
C ASP A 216 9.03 -10.73 -8.24
N ILE A 217 9.29 -11.65 -7.29
CA ILE A 217 9.52 -13.07 -7.52
C ILE A 217 8.64 -13.86 -6.56
N GLY A 218 7.50 -14.35 -7.03
CA GLY A 218 6.51 -14.99 -6.15
C GLY A 218 6.01 -14.02 -5.09
N ASN A 219 6.20 -14.38 -3.82
CA ASN A 219 5.82 -13.57 -2.67
C ASN A 219 6.94 -12.61 -2.20
N PHE A 220 8.09 -12.61 -2.90
CA PHE A 220 9.22 -11.76 -2.54
C PHE A 220 9.31 -10.57 -3.47
N ARG A 221 9.55 -9.40 -2.88
CA ARG A 221 9.95 -8.20 -3.59
C ARG A 221 11.38 -7.87 -3.27
N LEU A 222 12.23 -7.91 -4.27
CA LEU A 222 13.63 -7.50 -4.20
C LEU A 222 13.75 -6.07 -4.70
N LYS A 223 14.47 -5.23 -3.97
CA LYS A 223 14.81 -3.88 -4.39
C LYS A 223 16.29 -3.64 -4.12
N SER A 224 17.01 -3.12 -5.10
CA SER A 224 18.41 -2.72 -4.96
C SER A 224 18.66 -1.40 -5.68
N GLY A 225 19.66 -0.68 -5.26
CA GLY A 225 19.96 0.59 -5.89
C GLY A 225 21.18 1.28 -5.32
N VAL A 226 21.45 2.46 -5.88
CA VAL A 226 22.53 3.37 -5.50
C VAL A 226 21.91 4.71 -5.20
N GLN A 227 22.35 5.36 -4.14
CA GLN A 227 21.89 6.67 -3.73
C GLN A 227 23.10 7.60 -3.52
N PHE A 228 23.03 8.75 -4.12
CA PHE A 228 23.96 9.84 -3.93
C PHE A 228 23.29 10.91 -3.09
N ASP A 229 23.89 11.25 -1.94
CA ASP A 229 23.43 12.27 -1.03
C ASP A 229 24.45 13.41 -0.98
N TYR A 230 23.98 14.63 -1.13
CA TYR A 230 24.74 15.85 -0.98
C TYR A 230 24.10 16.73 0.09
N TYR A 231 24.88 17.12 1.08
CA TYR A 231 24.46 17.96 2.18
C TYR A 231 25.21 19.28 2.16
N HIS A 232 24.49 20.35 2.30
CA HIS A 232 25.06 21.69 2.46
C HIS A 232 24.65 22.23 3.82
N TYR A 233 25.61 22.30 4.73
CA TYR A 233 25.38 22.70 6.12
C TYR A 233 25.58 24.19 6.29
N HIS A 234 24.72 24.79 7.09
CA HIS A 234 24.83 26.12 7.63
C HIS A 234 24.67 26.01 9.15
N SER A 235 25.71 26.27 9.91
CA SER A 235 25.67 26.20 11.37
C SER A 235 26.06 27.55 11.92
N ASP A 236 25.21 28.09 12.79
CA ASP A 236 25.50 29.28 13.60
C ASP A 236 25.92 28.79 14.99
N MET A 237 27.20 28.53 15.15
CA MET A 237 27.73 28.08 16.46
C MET A 237 27.83 29.28 17.40
N PHE A 238 27.01 29.32 18.44
CA PHE A 238 27.07 30.31 19.49
C PHE A 238 28.20 29.99 20.47
N MET A 239 29.39 30.51 20.19
CA MET A 239 30.45 30.49 21.20
C MET A 239 30.35 31.72 22.12
N ARG A 240 30.81 31.56 23.37
CA ARG A 240 30.78 32.60 24.44
C ARG A 240 31.40 33.94 24.03
N ASP A 241 32.22 33.98 22.97
CA ASP A 241 32.97 35.15 22.45
C ASP A 241 32.52 35.62 21.06
N GLY A 242 31.41 35.09 20.53
CA GLY A 242 30.91 35.50 19.22
C GLY A 242 30.33 34.33 18.42
N SER A 243 29.45 34.62 17.47
CA SER A 243 28.91 33.61 16.55
C SER A 243 29.92 33.32 15.44
N ILE A 244 30.28 32.06 15.28
CA ILE A 244 31.07 31.60 14.13
C ILE A 244 30.09 30.92 13.17
N GLN A 245 29.90 31.52 11.98
CA GLN A 245 29.20 30.90 10.89
C GLN A 245 30.11 29.90 10.19
N SER A 246 29.76 28.64 10.23
CA SER A 246 30.47 27.60 9.49
C SER A 246 29.60 27.08 8.35
N ARG A 247 30.18 27.05 7.15
CA ARG A 247 29.62 26.43 5.97
C ARG A 247 30.44 25.21 5.59
N SER A 248 29.80 24.07 5.48
CA SER A 248 30.44 22.84 5.03
C SER A 248 29.53 22.11 4.08
N SER A 249 30.10 21.23 3.28
CA SER A 249 29.33 20.36 2.40
C SER A 249 29.95 18.98 2.41
N ASP A 250 29.09 17.99 2.50
CA ASP A 250 29.46 16.57 2.46
C ASP A 250 28.67 15.84 1.38
N HIS A 251 29.25 14.78 0.85
CA HIS A 251 28.61 13.93 -0.13
C HIS A 251 28.87 12.46 0.19
N PHE A 252 27.86 11.64 -0.05
CA PHE A 252 27.90 10.21 0.23
C PHE A 252 27.35 9.43 -0.94
N LEU A 253 27.97 8.29 -1.22
CA LEU A 253 27.48 7.31 -2.16
C LEU A 253 27.10 6.04 -1.38
N ASN A 254 25.82 5.73 -1.37
CA ASN A 254 25.26 4.64 -0.61
C ASN A 254 24.74 3.55 -1.56
N TYR A 255 24.95 2.29 -1.21
CA TYR A 255 24.32 1.13 -1.85
C TYR A 255 23.25 0.59 -0.92
N PHE A 256 22.11 0.24 -1.46
CA PHE A 256 21.05 -0.35 -0.66
C PHE A 256 20.46 -1.59 -1.34
N ALA A 257 20.06 -2.56 -0.52
CA ALA A 257 19.29 -3.70 -0.93
C ALA A 257 18.19 -3.98 0.10
N SER A 258 17.03 -4.37 -0.37
CA SER A 258 15.87 -4.67 0.47
C SER A 258 15.15 -5.90 -0.09
N VAL A 259 14.76 -6.79 0.80
CA VAL A 259 13.92 -7.95 0.51
C VAL A 259 12.65 -7.82 1.35
N VAL A 260 11.50 -7.79 0.71
CA VAL A 260 10.21 -7.79 1.38
C VAL A 260 9.50 -9.09 1.01
N MET A 261 9.04 -9.82 2.01
CA MET A 261 8.21 -11.01 1.84
C MET A 261 6.78 -10.66 2.24
N ASP A 262 5.85 -10.87 1.33
CA ASP A 262 4.42 -10.71 1.58
C ASP A 262 3.78 -12.10 1.62
N THR A 263 3.38 -12.53 2.81
CA THR A 263 2.75 -13.83 3.07
C THR A 263 1.25 -13.72 3.30
N TYR A 264 0.67 -12.50 3.16
CA TYR A 264 -0.76 -12.31 3.40
C TYR A 264 -1.58 -12.78 2.20
N ASP A 265 -2.51 -13.70 2.46
CA ASP A 265 -3.51 -14.16 1.48
C ASP A 265 -4.51 -13.04 1.13
N ARG A 266 -4.70 -12.11 2.05
CA ARG A 266 -5.59 -10.95 1.89
C ARG A 266 -4.91 -9.69 2.41
N ARG A 267 -4.80 -8.69 1.55
CA ARG A 267 -4.10 -7.42 1.84
C ARG A 267 -4.71 -6.59 2.98
N TYR A 268 -5.99 -6.76 3.27
CA TYR A 268 -6.73 -5.99 4.27
C TYR A 268 -7.26 -6.79 5.45
N PHE A 269 -7.37 -8.11 5.29
CA PHE A 269 -7.84 -9.00 6.35
C PHE A 269 -7.00 -10.27 6.30
N PRO A 270 -5.83 -10.26 6.93
CA PRO A 270 -4.97 -11.44 7.01
C PRO A 270 -5.61 -12.57 7.82
#